data_09e86bd53493ca792a15232ca13544cb
#
_entry.id   09e86bd53493ca792a15232ca13544cb
#
_cell.length_a   1.000
_cell.length_b   1.000
_cell.length_c   1.000
_cell.angle_alpha   90.00
_cell.angle_beta   90.00
_cell.angle_gamma   90.00
#
_symmetry.space_group_name_H-M   'P 1'
#
loop_
_entity.id
_entity.type
_entity.pdbx_description
1 polymer ?
#
loop_
_entity_poly.entity_id
_entity_poly.type
_entity_poly.pdbx_seq_one_letter_code
_entity_poly.pdbx_strand_id
1 'polypeptide(L)'
;MTRLALLVVLAAFAPLAATTARADTSDDAFLAALTAKGIHFGSPDKALIAGHEVCDELDTGRTVNQVASTVMSNSSLDGYHAGYFVGASIRAYCPKYAS
;
A
#
# COMPACT_ATOMS: atom_id res chain seq x y z
N MET A 1 23.12 -35.34 -21.01
CA MET A 1 22.71 -35.68 -19.68
C MET A 1 22.79 -34.50 -18.73
N THR A 2 23.91 -33.79 -18.72
CA THR A 2 24.07 -32.64 -17.84
C THR A 2 23.33 -31.39 -18.30
N ARG A 3 22.85 -31.40 -19.52
CA ARG A 3 22.19 -30.19 -20.07
C ARG A 3 20.82 -29.91 -19.50
N LEU A 4 20.18 -30.91 -18.94
CA LEU A 4 18.84 -30.75 -18.40
C LEU A 4 18.82 -29.86 -17.15
N ALA A 5 19.94 -29.81 -16.41
CA ALA A 5 20.01 -29.01 -15.20
C ALA A 5 19.91 -27.51 -15.46
N LEU A 6 20.33 -27.05 -16.62
CA LEU A 6 20.33 -25.62 -16.94
C LEU A 6 18.94 -25.04 -17.13
N LEU A 7 18.01 -25.84 -17.62
CA LEU A 7 16.65 -25.35 -17.90
C LEU A 7 15.89 -25.03 -16.62
N VAL A 8 16.17 -25.75 -15.56
CA VAL A 8 15.47 -25.55 -14.29
C VAL A 8 15.80 -24.19 -13.67
N VAL A 9 17.04 -23.73 -13.81
CA VAL A 9 17.49 -22.47 -13.22
C VAL A 9 16.76 -21.27 -13.84
N LEU A 10 16.52 -21.28 -15.13
CA LEU A 10 15.90 -20.15 -15.82
C LEU A 10 14.46 -19.93 -15.38
N ALA A 11 13.73 -20.98 -15.07
CA ALA A 11 12.34 -20.86 -14.66
C ALA A 11 12.17 -20.17 -13.32
N ALA A 12 13.20 -20.18 -12.46
CA ALA A 12 13.10 -19.66 -11.11
C ALA A 12 13.05 -18.14 -11.05
N PHE A 13 13.54 -17.44 -12.05
CA PHE A 13 13.59 -15.97 -12.02
C PHE A 13 12.28 -15.30 -12.42
N ALA A 14 11.48 -15.90 -13.24
CA ALA A 14 10.26 -15.28 -13.76
C ALA A 14 9.27 -14.87 -12.68
N PRO A 15 9.01 -15.68 -11.63
CA PRO A 15 8.06 -15.31 -10.58
C PRO A 15 8.48 -14.06 -9.79
N LEU A 16 9.77 -13.86 -9.56
CA LEU A 16 10.26 -12.71 -8.81
C LEU A 16 10.01 -11.40 -9.55
N ALA A 17 10.22 -11.37 -10.86
CA ALA A 17 9.99 -10.17 -11.65
C ALA A 17 8.52 -9.76 -11.64
N ALA A 18 7.60 -10.72 -11.73
CA ALA A 18 6.17 -10.45 -11.73
C ALA A 18 5.72 -9.84 -10.39
N THR A 19 6.27 -10.31 -9.26
CA THR A 19 5.92 -9.79 -7.94
C THR A 19 6.35 -8.33 -7.79
N THR A 20 7.54 -7.99 -8.25
CA THR A 20 8.06 -6.62 -8.17
C THR A 20 7.19 -5.65 -8.98
N ALA A 21 6.80 -6.03 -10.19
CA ALA A 21 5.98 -5.18 -11.05
C ALA A 21 4.62 -4.88 -10.40
N ARG A 22 4.04 -5.85 -9.70
CA ARG A 22 2.75 -5.68 -9.05
C ARG A 22 2.81 -4.68 -7.91
N ALA A 23 3.88 -4.71 -7.10
CA ALA A 23 4.07 -3.79 -5.99
C ALA A 23 4.20 -2.35 -6.49
N ASP A 24 4.97 -2.13 -7.55
CA ASP A 24 5.13 -0.79 -8.13
C ASP A 24 3.82 -0.24 -8.65
N THR A 25 3.00 -1.07 -9.27
CA THR A 25 1.70 -0.65 -9.79
C THR A 25 0.77 -0.19 -8.66
N SER A 26 0.76 -0.91 -7.54
CA SER A 26 -0.06 -0.55 -6.38
C SER A 26 0.40 0.77 -5.78
N ASP A 27 1.70 0.98 -5.67
CA ASP A 27 2.25 2.23 -5.14
C ASP A 27 1.90 3.41 -6.03
N ASP A 28 2.02 3.26 -7.35
CA ASP A 28 1.69 4.33 -8.28
C ASP A 28 0.21 4.71 -8.20
N ALA A 29 -0.67 3.73 -8.13
CA ALA A 29 -2.10 3.97 -8.03
C ALA A 29 -2.44 4.66 -6.70
N PHE A 30 -1.82 4.25 -5.61
CA PHE A 30 -2.02 4.86 -4.30
C PHE A 30 -1.61 6.33 -4.32
N LEU A 31 -0.41 6.62 -4.81
CA LEU A 31 0.09 8.01 -4.87
C LEU A 31 -0.79 8.88 -5.76
N ALA A 32 -1.25 8.36 -6.89
CA ALA A 32 -2.14 9.09 -7.77
C ALA A 32 -3.46 9.43 -7.08
N ALA A 33 -4.00 8.50 -6.30
CA ALA A 33 -5.24 8.73 -5.56
C ALA A 33 -5.08 9.85 -4.53
N LEU A 34 -3.95 9.88 -3.82
CA LEU A 34 -3.69 10.93 -2.84
C LEU A 34 -3.53 12.28 -3.51
N THR A 35 -2.78 12.34 -4.60
CA THR A 35 -2.57 13.59 -5.35
C THR A 35 -3.90 14.14 -5.85
N ALA A 36 -4.78 13.29 -6.35
CA ALA A 36 -6.08 13.70 -6.85
C ALA A 36 -6.94 14.36 -5.77
N LYS A 37 -6.72 14.03 -4.51
CA LYS A 37 -7.45 14.60 -3.37
C LYS A 37 -6.67 15.66 -2.63
N GLY A 38 -5.51 16.08 -3.13
CA GLY A 38 -4.73 17.11 -2.49
C GLY A 38 -4.10 16.68 -1.18
N ILE A 39 -3.86 15.38 -0.99
CA ILE A 39 -3.25 14.84 0.22
C ILE A 39 -1.74 14.72 0.04
N HIS A 40 -0.98 15.37 0.90
CA HIS A 40 0.47 15.42 0.79
C HIS A 40 1.11 15.07 2.15
N PHE A 41 2.18 14.28 2.11
CA PHE A 41 2.92 13.88 3.31
C PHE A 41 4.39 14.27 3.23
N GLY A 42 4.69 15.28 2.44
CA GLY A 42 6.05 15.79 2.32
C GLY A 42 6.87 15.09 1.24
N SER A 43 6.74 13.79 1.10
CA SER A 43 7.43 13.03 0.04
C SER A 43 6.62 11.79 -0.32
N PRO A 44 6.81 11.24 -1.53
CA PRO A 44 6.17 9.98 -1.89
C PRO A 44 6.52 8.84 -0.94
N ASP A 45 7.78 8.75 -0.51
CA ASP A 45 8.20 7.68 0.39
C ASP A 45 7.45 7.74 1.72
N LYS A 46 7.26 8.93 2.29
CA LYS A 46 6.52 9.08 3.53
C LYS A 46 5.07 8.68 3.38
N ALA A 47 4.47 9.01 2.24
CA ALA A 47 3.09 8.61 1.96
C ALA A 47 2.96 7.10 1.88
N LEU A 48 3.91 6.42 1.22
CA LEU A 48 3.89 4.97 1.11
C LEU A 48 4.02 4.30 2.48
N ILE A 49 4.94 4.78 3.31
CA ILE A 49 5.11 4.26 4.67
C ILE A 49 3.81 4.41 5.46
N ALA A 50 3.20 5.59 5.40
CA ALA A 50 1.95 5.83 6.12
C ALA A 50 0.82 4.93 5.62
N GLY A 51 0.74 4.69 4.32
CA GLY A 51 -0.27 3.80 3.76
C GLY A 51 -0.13 2.38 4.25
N HIS A 52 1.09 1.87 4.30
CA HIS A 52 1.34 0.53 4.84
C HIS A 52 1.05 0.45 6.33
N GLU A 53 1.33 1.50 7.09
CA GLU A 53 1.01 1.54 8.52
C GLU A 53 -0.49 1.42 8.79
N VAL A 54 -1.33 1.97 7.92
CA VAL A 54 -2.78 1.80 8.05
C VAL A 54 -3.12 0.31 8.09
N CYS A 55 -2.59 -0.46 7.15
CA CYS A 55 -2.87 -1.89 7.09
C CYS A 55 -2.30 -2.63 8.30
N ASP A 56 -1.11 -2.25 8.76
CA ASP A 56 -0.51 -2.86 9.94
C ASP A 56 -1.40 -2.65 11.17
N GLU A 57 -1.96 -1.45 11.34
CA GLU A 57 -2.84 -1.18 12.48
C GLU A 57 -4.15 -1.95 12.38
N LEU A 58 -4.72 -2.05 11.18
CA LEU A 58 -5.93 -2.87 10.99
C LEU A 58 -5.67 -4.33 11.30
N ASP A 59 -4.48 -4.82 10.96
CA ASP A 59 -4.08 -6.21 11.26
C ASP A 59 -3.98 -6.46 12.77
N THR A 60 -3.77 -5.43 13.58
CA THR A 60 -3.76 -5.59 15.04
C THR A 60 -5.16 -5.58 15.65
N GLY A 61 -6.19 -5.42 14.84
CA GLY A 61 -7.58 -5.43 15.32
C GLY A 61 -8.19 -4.06 15.53
N ARG A 62 -7.48 -2.98 15.19
CA ARG A 62 -8.07 -1.64 15.30
C ARG A 62 -9.13 -1.46 14.22
N THR A 63 -10.15 -0.66 14.52
CA THR A 63 -11.21 -0.39 13.55
C THR A 63 -10.78 0.69 12.55
N VAL A 64 -11.46 0.74 11.40
CA VAL A 64 -11.21 1.78 10.40
C VAL A 64 -11.35 3.16 11.01
N ASN A 65 -12.38 3.38 11.85
CA ASN A 65 -12.59 4.68 12.49
C ASN A 65 -11.46 5.04 13.45
N GLN A 66 -10.95 4.05 14.20
CA GLN A 66 -9.84 4.30 15.11
C GLN A 66 -8.57 4.67 14.33
N VAL A 67 -8.30 3.98 13.23
CA VAL A 67 -7.13 4.28 12.41
C VAL A 67 -7.27 5.67 11.79
N ALA A 68 -8.45 6.03 11.29
CA ALA A 68 -8.67 7.36 10.74
C ALA A 68 -8.45 8.46 11.80
N SER A 69 -8.89 8.22 13.04
CA SER A 69 -8.65 9.16 14.13
C SER A 69 -7.16 9.34 14.41
N THR A 70 -6.40 8.26 14.36
CA THR A 70 -4.95 8.32 14.53
C THR A 70 -4.30 9.13 13.39
N VAL A 71 -4.75 8.94 12.17
CA VAL A 71 -4.24 9.71 11.02
C VAL A 71 -4.49 11.20 11.24
N MET A 72 -5.69 11.56 11.69
CA MET A 72 -6.00 12.96 11.98
C MET A 72 -5.08 13.53 13.07
N SER A 73 -4.83 12.77 14.13
CA SER A 73 -3.99 13.22 15.24
C SER A 73 -2.53 13.43 14.82
N ASN A 74 -2.07 12.65 13.85
CA ASN A 74 -0.66 12.65 13.45
C ASN A 74 -0.39 13.42 12.16
N SER A 75 -1.40 14.12 11.64
CA SER A 75 -1.28 14.86 10.39
C SER A 75 -2.13 16.13 10.48
N SER A 76 -2.12 16.92 9.40
CA SER A 76 -2.98 18.09 9.29
C SER A 76 -4.30 17.78 8.58
N LEU A 77 -4.58 16.51 8.30
CA LEU A 77 -5.79 16.12 7.59
C LEU A 77 -7.03 16.25 8.47
N ASP A 78 -8.11 16.71 7.86
CA ASP A 78 -9.42 16.71 8.52
C ASP A 78 -10.04 15.30 8.41
N GLY A 79 -11.24 15.14 8.98
CA GLY A 79 -11.89 13.83 9.01
C GLY A 79 -12.16 13.25 7.63
N TYR A 80 -12.60 14.09 6.69
CA TYR A 80 -12.88 13.64 5.34
C TYR A 80 -11.62 13.12 4.64
N HIS A 81 -10.53 13.91 4.70
CA HIS A 81 -9.29 13.54 4.03
C HIS A 81 -8.60 12.37 4.73
N ALA A 82 -8.68 12.31 6.06
CA ALA A 82 -8.14 11.16 6.78
C ALA A 82 -8.88 9.88 6.42
N GLY A 83 -10.21 9.93 6.33
CA GLY A 83 -11.00 8.78 5.90
C GLY A 83 -10.67 8.36 4.48
N TYR A 84 -10.50 9.34 3.58
CA TYR A 84 -10.11 9.03 2.21
C TYR A 84 -8.74 8.36 2.16
N PHE A 85 -7.78 8.86 2.96
CA PHE A 85 -6.44 8.28 3.02
C PHE A 85 -6.49 6.83 3.51
N VAL A 86 -7.25 6.56 4.56
CA VAL A 86 -7.40 5.19 5.06
C VAL A 86 -8.03 4.30 3.99
N GLY A 87 -9.09 4.77 3.33
CA GLY A 87 -9.73 4.00 2.27
C GLY A 87 -8.80 3.71 1.09
N ALA A 88 -8.00 4.69 0.68
CA ALA A 88 -7.03 4.50 -0.39
C ALA A 88 -5.95 3.48 0.01
N SER A 89 -5.50 3.54 1.26
CA SER A 89 -4.53 2.58 1.79
C SER A 89 -5.07 1.16 1.76
N ILE A 90 -6.33 0.99 2.20
CA ILE A 90 -6.98 -0.32 2.20
C ILE A 90 -7.07 -0.87 0.78
N ARG A 91 -7.51 -0.06 -0.16
CA ARG A 91 -7.66 -0.51 -1.56
C ARG A 91 -6.32 -0.91 -2.17
N ALA A 92 -5.26 -0.20 -1.80
CA ALA A 92 -3.95 -0.47 -2.37
C ALA A 92 -3.25 -1.66 -1.74
N TYR A 93 -3.35 -1.83 -0.41
CA TYR A 93 -2.46 -2.73 0.32
C TYR A 93 -3.15 -3.80 1.15
N CYS A 94 -4.40 -3.62 1.52
CA CYS A 94 -5.11 -4.62 2.32
C CYS A 94 -6.61 -4.65 1.98
N PRO A 95 -6.95 -5.00 0.72
CA PRO A 95 -8.35 -4.92 0.27
C PRO A 95 -9.31 -5.82 1.05
N LYS A 96 -8.81 -6.77 1.83
CA LYS A 96 -9.66 -7.59 2.69
C LYS A 96 -10.44 -6.77 3.70
N TYR A 97 -10.01 -5.55 4.01
CA TYR A 97 -10.71 -4.67 4.93
C TYR A 97 -11.69 -3.72 4.24
N ALA A 98 -11.77 -3.74 2.94
CA ALA A 98 -12.78 -2.97 2.21
C ALA A 98 -14.14 -3.59 2.44
N SER A 99 -15.14 -2.74 2.74
CA SER A 99 -16.50 -3.21 2.98
C SER A 99 -17.44 -2.90 1.83
#